data_529d6166ec80891a3f292e9483c31b9c
#
_entry.id   529d6166ec80891a3f292e9483c31b9c
#
_cell.length_a   1.000
_cell.length_b   1.000
_cell.length_c   1.000
_cell.angle_alpha   90.00
_cell.angle_beta   90.00
_cell.angle_gamma   90.00
#
_symmetry.space_group_name_H-M   'P 1'
#
loop_
_entity.id
_entity.type
_entity.pdbx_description
1 polymer ?
#
loop_
_entity_poly.entity_id
_entity_poly.type
_entity_poly.pdbx_seq_one_letter_code
_entity_poly.pdbx_strand_id
1 'polypeptide(L)'
;MGKYEFDSHLQISPDKRQELNEKILYLISSRLADSSGITPTDIFNCYTGNGGLHGLKKKDYNNYHDYAEAKKEIEQGQFFTPSPVCQFLVDCIQPTQQDIIYDMTYGMGNFFNYLPAEDRIYGTELDIHAVKVAQYLYPKANLAYGDIREYSPPISADLIFGNPPFNLNWEIQGKPVLSQMYYCQKAYQTLKHAGLLAIIVPDSFLSDTFSNGSDIEQINRMCKQPLSADSRAAFPGQSG
;
A
#
# COMPACT_ATOMS: atom_id res chain seq x y z
N MET A 1 10.12 17.39 5.51
CA MET A 1 10.76 17.39 4.18
C MET A 1 11.05 15.94 3.82
N GLY A 2 10.71 15.48 2.61
CA GLY A 2 10.89 14.07 2.22
C GLY A 2 12.36 13.72 2.04
N LYS A 3 12.67 12.43 2.08
CA LYS A 3 14.01 11.87 1.77
C LYS A 3 14.41 12.14 0.31
N TYR A 4 13.43 12.05 -0.59
CA TYR A 4 13.57 12.37 -2.02
C TYR A 4 12.68 13.56 -2.35
N GLU A 5 13.18 14.45 -3.20
CA GLU A 5 12.41 15.59 -3.69
C GLU A 5 11.37 15.12 -4.70
N PHE A 6 10.12 15.50 -4.49
CA PHE A 6 9.03 15.20 -5.42
C PHE A 6 8.96 16.25 -6.51
N ASP A 7 9.08 15.85 -7.77
CA ASP A 7 8.92 16.73 -8.92
C ASP A 7 7.45 16.79 -9.37
N SER A 8 6.76 17.85 -8.94
CA SER A 8 5.36 18.10 -9.30
C SER A 8 5.15 18.48 -10.78
N HIS A 9 6.22 18.78 -11.51
CA HIS A 9 6.18 19.19 -12.91
C HIS A 9 6.48 18.02 -13.86
N LEU A 10 7.01 16.92 -13.34
CA LEU A 10 7.31 15.75 -14.17
C LEU A 10 6.02 15.09 -14.66
N GLN A 11 5.87 15.07 -15.97
CA GLN A 11 4.77 14.38 -16.63
C GLN A 11 5.34 13.24 -17.50
N ILE A 12 4.98 12.02 -17.16
CA ILE A 12 5.36 10.84 -17.92
C ILE A 12 4.15 10.40 -18.75
N SER A 13 4.32 10.40 -20.08
CA SER A 13 3.26 9.93 -20.96
C SER A 13 2.97 8.43 -20.73
N PRO A 14 1.73 7.98 -20.90
CA PRO A 14 1.39 6.55 -20.71
C PRO A 14 2.29 5.60 -21.51
N ASP A 15 2.66 5.97 -22.72
CA ASP A 15 3.48 5.15 -23.61
C ASP A 15 4.93 4.97 -23.09
N LYS A 16 5.43 5.93 -22.31
CA LYS A 16 6.79 5.89 -21.72
C LYS A 16 6.86 5.24 -20.35
N ARG A 17 5.73 5.10 -19.66
CA ARG A 17 5.71 4.57 -18.28
C ARG A 17 6.24 3.15 -18.23
N GLN A 18 5.79 2.31 -19.13
CA GLN A 18 6.21 0.91 -19.15
C GLN A 18 7.72 0.79 -19.44
N GLU A 19 8.22 1.49 -20.43
CA GLU A 19 9.65 1.50 -20.79
C GLU A 19 10.51 1.96 -19.59
N LEU A 20 10.08 3.03 -18.89
CA LEU A 20 10.79 3.55 -17.73
C LEU A 20 10.78 2.56 -16.55
N ASN A 21 9.64 1.93 -16.27
CA ASN A 21 9.53 0.91 -15.25
C ASN A 21 10.47 -0.28 -15.53
N GLU A 22 10.44 -0.80 -16.74
CA GLU A 22 11.29 -1.91 -17.16
C GLU A 22 12.78 -1.55 -17.05
N LYS A 23 13.15 -0.34 -17.49
CA LYS A 23 14.53 0.17 -17.37
C LYS A 23 14.97 0.29 -15.92
N ILE A 24 14.13 0.88 -15.05
CA ILE A 24 14.41 1.03 -13.61
C ILE A 24 14.61 -0.34 -12.98
N LEU A 25 13.68 -1.28 -13.21
CA LEU A 25 13.76 -2.64 -12.67
C LEU A 25 15.00 -3.40 -13.17
N TYR A 26 15.37 -3.24 -14.43
CA TYR A 26 16.59 -3.80 -14.98
C TYR A 26 17.83 -3.23 -14.27
N LEU A 27 17.93 -1.92 -14.12
CA LEU A 27 19.07 -1.27 -13.49
C LEU A 27 19.24 -1.68 -12.02
N ILE A 28 18.14 -1.74 -11.25
CA ILE A 28 18.17 -2.19 -9.85
C ILE A 28 18.57 -3.66 -9.78
N SER A 29 17.96 -4.54 -10.58
CA SER A 29 18.21 -5.97 -10.55
C SER A 29 19.62 -6.32 -10.99
N SER A 30 20.19 -5.56 -11.92
CA SER A 30 21.58 -5.74 -12.42
C SER A 30 22.62 -5.04 -11.54
N ARG A 31 22.22 -4.33 -10.48
CA ARG A 31 23.09 -3.50 -9.62
C ARG A 31 23.84 -2.41 -10.40
N LEU A 32 23.24 -1.92 -11.47
CA LEU A 32 23.79 -0.87 -12.34
C LEU A 32 23.17 0.51 -12.05
N ALA A 33 22.19 0.61 -11.17
CA ALA A 33 21.51 1.87 -10.88
C ALA A 33 22.49 2.97 -10.49
N ASP A 34 23.39 2.69 -9.54
CA ASP A 34 24.35 3.68 -9.04
C ASP A 34 25.39 4.13 -10.09
N SER A 35 25.68 3.30 -11.10
CA SER A 35 26.63 3.60 -12.18
C SER A 35 25.97 4.15 -13.45
N SER A 36 24.65 4.14 -13.52
CA SER A 36 23.88 4.54 -14.73
C SER A 36 23.69 6.04 -14.87
N GLY A 37 24.02 6.82 -13.84
CA GLY A 37 23.71 8.24 -13.75
C GLY A 37 22.25 8.55 -13.37
N ILE A 38 21.43 7.52 -13.11
CA ILE A 38 20.06 7.69 -12.59
C ILE A 38 20.14 7.75 -11.07
N THR A 39 19.62 8.81 -10.49
CA THR A 39 19.61 8.99 -9.04
C THR A 39 18.44 8.26 -8.37
N PRO A 40 18.52 7.95 -7.06
CA PRO A 40 17.35 7.47 -6.31
C PRO A 40 16.15 8.41 -6.40
N THR A 41 16.38 9.73 -6.48
CA THR A 41 15.31 10.73 -6.70
C THR A 41 14.63 10.57 -8.06
N ASP A 42 15.40 10.28 -9.12
CA ASP A 42 14.81 9.99 -10.43
C ASP A 42 13.95 8.72 -10.38
N ILE A 43 14.44 7.67 -9.72
CA ILE A 43 13.67 6.43 -9.56
C ILE A 43 12.39 6.68 -8.79
N PHE A 44 12.44 7.43 -7.68
CA PHE A 44 11.28 7.82 -6.89
C PHE A 44 10.22 8.56 -7.72
N ASN A 45 10.64 9.46 -8.61
CA ASN A 45 9.73 10.24 -9.44
C ASN A 45 9.26 9.51 -10.70
N CYS A 46 10.04 8.56 -11.22
CA CYS A 46 9.76 7.92 -12.51
C CYS A 46 9.07 6.57 -12.42
N TYR A 47 9.27 5.80 -11.32
CA TYR A 47 8.64 4.49 -11.19
C TYR A 47 7.15 4.62 -10.88
N THR A 48 6.31 4.03 -11.71
CA THR A 48 4.85 4.17 -11.62
C THR A 48 4.12 2.86 -11.29
N GLY A 49 4.83 1.74 -11.21
CA GLY A 49 4.23 0.42 -10.98
C GLY A 49 3.28 -0.01 -12.10
N ASN A 50 2.35 -0.90 -11.80
CA ASN A 50 1.37 -1.42 -12.76
C ASN A 50 0.13 -0.53 -12.91
N GLY A 51 -0.08 0.44 -12.01
CA GLY A 51 -1.22 1.34 -12.06
C GLY A 51 -1.21 2.21 -13.31
N GLY A 52 -2.24 2.10 -14.16
CA GLY A 52 -2.36 2.83 -15.41
C GLY A 52 -1.50 2.32 -16.55
N LEU A 53 -0.77 1.20 -16.39
CA LEU A 53 0.11 0.60 -17.40
C LEU A 53 -0.52 -0.55 -18.19
N HIS A 54 -1.82 -0.67 -18.16
CA HIS A 54 -2.49 -1.80 -18.81
C HIS A 54 -2.40 -1.81 -20.34
N GLY A 55 -1.96 -0.73 -21.00
CA GLY A 55 -1.89 -0.62 -22.46
C GLY A 55 -3.25 -0.74 -23.18
N LEU A 56 -4.33 -0.95 -22.42
CA LEU A 56 -5.67 -1.17 -22.95
C LEU A 56 -6.27 0.15 -23.44
N LYS A 57 -6.94 0.09 -24.58
CA LYS A 57 -7.65 1.25 -25.15
C LYS A 57 -9.14 0.96 -25.09
N LYS A 58 -9.92 1.85 -24.47
CA LYS A 58 -11.38 1.72 -24.36
C LYS A 58 -12.07 1.40 -25.70
N LYS A 59 -11.56 1.93 -26.81
CA LYS A 59 -12.09 1.69 -28.15
C LYS A 59 -11.97 0.24 -28.65
N ASP A 60 -11.11 -0.56 -28.04
CA ASP A 60 -10.87 -1.95 -28.42
C ASP A 60 -11.86 -2.93 -27.72
N TYR A 61 -12.78 -2.39 -26.91
CA TYR A 61 -13.79 -3.14 -26.17
C TYR A 61 -15.21 -2.77 -26.59
N ASN A 62 -16.13 -3.73 -26.59
CA ASN A 62 -17.52 -3.54 -26.98
C ASN A 62 -18.27 -2.55 -26.06
N ASN A 63 -17.91 -2.51 -24.78
CA ASN A 63 -18.50 -1.62 -23.79
C ASN A 63 -17.50 -1.23 -22.71
N TYR A 64 -17.90 -0.29 -21.86
CA TYR A 64 -17.06 0.19 -20.76
C TYR A 64 -16.83 -0.85 -19.68
N HIS A 65 -17.78 -1.76 -19.44
CA HIS A 65 -17.67 -2.79 -18.41
C HIS A 65 -16.53 -3.76 -18.74
N ASP A 66 -16.49 -4.30 -19.96
CA ASP A 66 -15.44 -5.22 -20.40
C ASP A 66 -14.05 -4.58 -20.32
N TYR A 67 -13.94 -3.30 -20.71
CA TYR A 67 -12.71 -2.53 -20.56
C TYR A 67 -12.30 -2.37 -19.08
N ALA A 68 -13.26 -2.03 -18.20
CA ALA A 68 -13.00 -1.81 -16.78
C ALA A 68 -12.60 -3.11 -16.06
N GLU A 69 -13.19 -4.24 -16.42
CA GLU A 69 -12.84 -5.57 -15.90
C GLU A 69 -11.42 -5.96 -16.30
N ALA A 70 -11.09 -5.89 -17.60
CA ALA A 70 -9.76 -6.19 -18.10
C ALA A 70 -8.68 -5.27 -17.49
N LYS A 71 -8.99 -3.99 -17.34
CA LYS A 71 -8.13 -3.02 -16.66
C LYS A 71 -7.87 -3.41 -15.21
N LYS A 72 -8.93 -3.73 -14.46
CA LYS A 72 -8.87 -4.13 -13.05
C LYS A 72 -8.03 -5.40 -12.87
N GLU A 73 -8.17 -6.37 -13.78
CA GLU A 73 -7.40 -7.61 -13.76
C GLU A 73 -5.90 -7.35 -13.91
N ILE A 74 -5.49 -6.50 -14.85
CA ILE A 74 -4.08 -6.18 -15.09
C ILE A 74 -3.49 -5.32 -13.97
N GLU A 75 -4.21 -4.29 -13.54
CA GLU A 75 -3.75 -3.36 -12.50
C GLU A 75 -3.80 -3.98 -11.10
N GLN A 76 -4.62 -5.00 -10.87
CA GLN A 76 -4.83 -5.66 -9.58
C GLN A 76 -5.08 -4.68 -8.43
N GLY A 77 -5.64 -3.52 -8.74
CA GLY A 77 -5.88 -2.44 -7.78
C GLY A 77 -4.63 -1.68 -7.34
N GLN A 78 -3.49 -1.85 -8.01
CA GLN A 78 -2.26 -1.15 -7.67
C GLN A 78 -2.33 0.32 -8.12
N PHE A 79 -2.40 1.23 -7.16
CA PHE A 79 -2.29 2.67 -7.35
C PHE A 79 -1.41 3.26 -6.26
N PHE A 80 -0.26 3.78 -6.65
CA PHE A 80 0.62 4.44 -5.69
C PHE A 80 0.01 5.76 -5.22
N THR A 81 0.03 5.97 -3.92
CA THR A 81 -0.47 7.19 -3.31
C THR A 81 0.33 8.40 -3.82
N PRO A 82 -0.33 9.45 -4.32
CA PRO A 82 0.38 10.67 -4.73
C PRO A 82 1.20 11.26 -3.58
N SER A 83 2.42 11.68 -3.90
CA SER A 83 3.39 12.19 -2.92
C SER A 83 2.85 13.33 -2.03
N PRO A 84 2.09 14.33 -2.56
CA PRO A 84 1.49 15.36 -1.71
C PRO A 84 0.46 14.83 -0.70
N VAL A 85 -0.26 13.73 -1.05
CA VAL A 85 -1.22 13.09 -0.14
C VAL A 85 -0.48 12.36 0.98
N CYS A 86 0.61 11.67 0.65
CA CYS A 86 1.46 11.03 1.65
C CYS A 86 2.03 12.06 2.63
N GLN A 87 2.58 13.16 2.11
CA GLN A 87 3.10 14.24 2.94
C GLN A 87 2.03 14.82 3.85
N PHE A 88 0.86 15.16 3.30
CA PHE A 88 -0.25 15.70 4.08
C PHE A 88 -0.66 14.81 5.25
N LEU A 89 -0.81 13.50 5.00
CA LEU A 89 -1.18 12.55 6.06
C LEU A 89 -0.09 12.42 7.14
N VAL A 90 1.17 12.36 6.73
CA VAL A 90 2.29 12.31 7.67
C VAL A 90 2.39 13.60 8.48
N ASP A 91 2.20 14.76 7.86
CA ASP A 91 2.21 16.07 8.55
C ASP A 91 1.04 16.20 9.55
N CYS A 92 -0.12 15.61 9.26
CA CYS A 92 -1.26 15.56 10.18
C CYS A 92 -1.00 14.68 11.40
N ILE A 93 -0.37 13.51 11.20
CA ILE A 93 -0.12 12.51 12.25
C ILE A 93 1.13 12.84 13.08
N GLN A 94 2.15 13.44 12.46
CA GLN A 94 3.42 13.82 13.08
C GLN A 94 4.15 12.67 13.78
N PRO A 95 4.45 11.57 13.05
CA PRO A 95 5.17 10.45 13.62
C PRO A 95 6.53 10.87 14.17
N THR A 96 6.95 10.20 15.23
CA THR A 96 8.25 10.45 15.88
C THR A 96 9.29 9.41 15.45
N GLN A 97 10.56 9.66 15.78
CA GLN A 97 11.65 8.70 15.52
C GLN A 97 11.56 7.41 16.36
N GLN A 98 10.72 7.38 17.40
CA GLN A 98 10.54 6.22 18.27
C GLN A 98 9.41 5.31 17.81
N ASP A 99 8.52 5.80 16.96
CA ASP A 99 7.34 5.06 16.53
C ASP A 99 7.72 3.89 15.62
N ILE A 100 7.16 2.73 15.87
CA ILE A 100 7.15 1.60 14.94
C ILE A 100 6.01 1.82 13.97
N ILE A 101 6.34 1.94 12.70
CA ILE A 101 5.40 2.28 11.64
C ILE A 101 5.27 1.09 10.70
N TYR A 102 4.04 0.73 10.34
CA TYR A 102 3.77 -0.36 9.41
C TYR A 102 2.87 0.08 8.27
N ASP A 103 3.23 -0.30 7.05
CA ASP A 103 2.38 -0.19 5.86
C ASP A 103 2.19 -1.56 5.24
N MET A 104 0.93 -2.04 5.24
CA MET A 104 0.58 -3.40 4.81
C MET A 104 0.51 -3.56 3.29
N THR A 105 0.56 -2.46 2.53
CA THR A 105 0.48 -2.42 1.06
C THR A 105 1.31 -1.26 0.54
N TYR A 106 2.60 -1.25 0.93
CA TYR A 106 3.46 -0.07 0.79
C TYR A 106 3.77 0.33 -0.66
N GLY A 107 3.49 -0.52 -1.65
CA GLY A 107 3.84 -0.23 -3.04
C GLY A 107 5.34 -0.01 -3.21
N MET A 108 5.73 1.14 -3.74
CA MET A 108 7.15 1.55 -3.78
C MET A 108 7.61 2.34 -2.55
N GLY A 109 6.74 2.51 -1.53
CA GLY A 109 7.07 3.20 -0.28
C GLY A 109 6.89 4.72 -0.33
N ASN A 110 5.85 5.23 -1.00
CA ASN A 110 5.63 6.68 -1.09
C ASN A 110 5.44 7.36 0.27
N PHE A 111 4.79 6.70 1.23
CA PHE A 111 4.71 7.18 2.60
C PHE A 111 6.07 7.27 3.27
N PHE A 112 6.96 6.29 3.02
CA PHE A 112 8.27 6.20 3.66
C PHE A 112 9.15 7.42 3.39
N ASN A 113 8.90 8.10 2.27
CA ASN A 113 9.61 9.32 1.91
C ASN A 113 9.52 10.42 2.97
N TYR A 114 8.45 10.44 3.74
CA TYR A 114 8.13 11.48 4.72
C TYR A 114 8.24 11.02 6.17
N LEU A 115 8.53 9.72 6.41
CA LEU A 115 8.62 9.16 7.74
C LEU A 115 10.00 9.44 8.38
N PRO A 116 10.06 9.63 9.72
CA PRO A 116 11.25 10.16 10.39
C PRO A 116 12.39 9.15 10.58
N ALA A 117 12.10 7.85 10.70
CA ALA A 117 13.08 6.81 11.03
C ALA A 117 12.91 5.57 10.15
N GLU A 118 13.78 5.42 9.14
CA GLU A 118 13.67 4.37 8.13
C GLU A 118 13.80 2.96 8.73
N ASP A 119 14.66 2.77 9.71
CA ASP A 119 14.89 1.49 10.40
C ASP A 119 13.72 1.06 11.30
N ARG A 120 12.78 1.96 11.56
CA ARG A 120 11.53 1.71 12.29
C ARG A 120 10.33 1.47 11.39
N ILE A 121 10.53 1.50 10.06
CA ILE A 121 9.49 1.24 9.07
C ILE A 121 9.46 -0.26 8.80
N TYR A 122 8.27 -0.81 8.86
CA TYR A 122 7.94 -2.18 8.45
C TYR A 122 6.92 -2.11 7.32
N GLY A 123 6.97 -3.06 6.40
CA GLY A 123 6.03 -3.09 5.30
C GLY A 123 5.84 -4.47 4.69
N THR A 124 4.67 -4.70 4.10
CA THR A 124 4.35 -5.88 3.30
C THR A 124 3.82 -5.44 1.94
N GLU A 125 4.29 -6.05 0.88
CA GLU A 125 3.86 -5.77 -0.50
C GLU A 125 3.80 -7.06 -1.31
N LEU A 126 2.75 -7.18 -2.12
CA LEU A 126 2.48 -8.35 -2.95
C LEU A 126 3.20 -8.28 -4.32
N ASP A 127 3.45 -7.08 -4.83
CA ASP A 127 4.17 -6.89 -6.10
C ASP A 127 5.68 -6.92 -5.88
N ILE A 128 6.32 -8.00 -6.33
CA ILE A 128 7.77 -8.18 -6.22
C ILE A 128 8.58 -7.06 -6.90
N HIS A 129 8.03 -6.42 -7.92
CA HIS A 129 8.70 -5.31 -8.60
C HIS A 129 8.69 -4.05 -7.73
N ALA A 130 7.55 -3.73 -7.11
CA ALA A 130 7.46 -2.64 -6.15
C ALA A 130 8.35 -2.89 -4.93
N VAL A 131 8.42 -4.13 -4.43
CA VAL A 131 9.35 -4.54 -3.35
C VAL A 131 10.80 -4.21 -3.71
N LYS A 132 11.26 -4.59 -4.91
CA LYS A 132 12.64 -4.31 -5.34
C LYS A 132 12.96 -2.82 -5.37
N VAL A 133 12.02 -2.02 -5.88
CA VAL A 133 12.18 -0.56 -5.93
C VAL A 133 12.21 0.03 -4.53
N ALA A 134 11.27 -0.37 -3.66
CA ALA A 134 11.23 0.11 -2.28
C ALA A 134 12.49 -0.28 -1.49
N GLN A 135 12.99 -1.51 -1.64
CA GLN A 135 14.23 -1.97 -0.99
C GLN A 135 15.46 -1.19 -1.47
N TYR A 136 15.48 -0.78 -2.73
CA TYR A 136 16.54 0.09 -3.26
C TYR A 136 16.44 1.51 -2.68
N LEU A 137 15.23 2.08 -2.64
CA LEU A 137 15.00 3.43 -2.14
C LEU A 137 15.15 3.54 -0.61
N TYR A 138 14.73 2.51 0.12
CA TYR A 138 14.68 2.50 1.59
C TYR A 138 15.40 1.27 2.17
N PRO A 139 16.73 1.20 2.02
CA PRO A 139 17.52 -0.01 2.34
C PRO A 139 17.58 -0.35 3.83
N LYS A 140 17.19 0.57 4.73
CA LYS A 140 17.13 0.33 6.18
C LYS A 140 15.75 -0.09 6.66
N ALA A 141 14.71 0.02 5.82
CA ALA A 141 13.37 -0.38 6.17
C ALA A 141 13.22 -1.91 6.18
N ASN A 142 12.33 -2.41 7.03
CA ASN A 142 12.07 -3.84 7.21
C ASN A 142 10.94 -4.27 6.27
N LEU A 143 11.26 -4.53 5.02
CA LEU A 143 10.30 -4.76 3.94
C LEU A 143 10.17 -6.24 3.59
N ALA A 144 8.96 -6.77 3.69
CA ALA A 144 8.62 -8.13 3.33
C ALA A 144 7.87 -8.18 1.98
N TYR A 145 8.18 -9.20 1.19
CA TYR A 145 7.34 -9.64 0.08
C TYR A 145 6.31 -10.63 0.60
N GLY A 146 5.03 -10.38 0.39
CA GLY A 146 3.99 -11.29 0.85
C GLY A 146 2.58 -10.73 0.68
N ASP A 147 1.62 -11.62 0.86
CA ASP A 147 0.19 -11.27 0.89
C ASP A 147 -0.23 -10.96 2.32
N ILE A 148 -0.88 -9.82 2.55
CA ILE A 148 -1.36 -9.44 3.90
C ILE A 148 -2.38 -10.42 4.47
N ARG A 149 -3.02 -11.24 3.62
CA ARG A 149 -3.96 -12.28 4.05
C ARG A 149 -3.25 -13.45 4.75
N GLU A 150 -2.00 -13.69 4.39
CA GLU A 150 -1.18 -14.81 4.89
C GLU A 150 -0.05 -14.35 5.80
N TYR A 151 0.50 -13.17 5.52
CA TYR A 151 1.63 -12.62 6.28
C TYR A 151 1.17 -11.83 7.50
N SER A 152 1.86 -12.02 8.61
CA SER A 152 1.73 -11.21 9.82
C SER A 152 3.11 -10.75 10.27
N PRO A 153 3.33 -9.43 10.42
CA PRO A 153 4.63 -8.95 10.86
C PRO A 153 4.89 -9.35 12.31
N PRO A 154 6.14 -9.64 12.69
CA PRO A 154 6.52 -10.00 14.07
C PRO A 154 6.64 -8.76 14.97
N ILE A 155 5.75 -7.77 14.79
CA ILE A 155 5.74 -6.50 15.53
C ILE A 155 4.33 -6.09 15.92
N SER A 156 4.24 -5.19 16.90
CA SER A 156 3.05 -4.35 17.10
C SER A 156 3.42 -2.90 16.77
N ALA A 157 2.61 -2.26 15.93
CA ALA A 157 2.87 -0.93 15.41
C ALA A 157 2.26 0.17 16.28
N ASP A 158 2.96 1.30 16.39
CA ASP A 158 2.41 2.52 16.96
C ASP A 158 1.49 3.22 15.93
N LEU A 159 1.90 3.18 14.66
CA LEU A 159 1.20 3.81 13.56
C LEU A 159 1.10 2.85 12.37
N ILE A 160 -0.05 2.86 11.71
CA ILE A 160 -0.23 2.19 10.42
C ILE A 160 -0.68 3.23 9.40
N PHE A 161 0.05 3.33 8.30
CA PHE A 161 -0.35 4.06 7.10
C PHE A 161 -0.75 3.08 6.01
N GLY A 162 -1.63 3.49 5.09
CA GLY A 162 -1.89 2.68 3.93
C GLY A 162 -2.89 3.23 2.93
N ASN A 163 -2.74 2.72 1.72
CA ASN A 163 -3.66 2.87 0.62
C ASN A 163 -3.97 1.47 0.07
N PRO A 164 -4.85 0.69 0.72
CA PRO A 164 -5.17 -0.65 0.27
C PRO A 164 -5.88 -0.64 -1.08
N PRO A 165 -5.88 -1.75 -1.82
CA PRO A 165 -6.74 -1.87 -3.00
C PRO A 165 -8.21 -1.73 -2.58
N PHE A 166 -9.01 -1.02 -3.41
CA PHE A 166 -10.40 -0.72 -3.09
C PHE A 166 -11.37 -1.69 -3.77
N ASN A 167 -12.44 -2.03 -3.05
CA ASN A 167 -13.59 -2.76 -3.58
C ASN A 167 -13.25 -4.12 -4.23
N LEU A 168 -12.15 -4.73 -3.82
CA LEU A 168 -11.87 -6.13 -4.14
C LEU A 168 -12.59 -7.01 -3.13
N ASN A 169 -13.25 -8.05 -3.62
CA ASN A 169 -13.82 -9.09 -2.77
C ASN A 169 -12.77 -10.18 -2.55
N TRP A 170 -12.31 -10.31 -1.32
CA TRP A 170 -11.43 -11.39 -0.91
C TRP A 170 -12.23 -12.48 -0.18
N GLU A 171 -11.92 -13.72 -0.46
CA GLU A 171 -12.47 -14.84 0.29
C GLU A 171 -11.63 -15.07 1.54
N ILE A 172 -12.21 -14.78 2.72
CA ILE A 172 -11.56 -14.96 4.01
C ILE A 172 -12.38 -15.97 4.82
N GLN A 173 -11.81 -17.15 5.07
CA GLN A 173 -12.48 -18.23 5.80
C GLN A 173 -13.86 -18.58 5.19
N GLY A 174 -13.95 -18.65 3.86
CA GLY A 174 -15.18 -18.96 3.15
C GLY A 174 -16.22 -17.84 3.12
N LYS A 175 -15.84 -16.62 3.46
CA LYS A 175 -16.73 -15.44 3.42
C LYS A 175 -16.13 -14.32 2.58
N PRO A 176 -16.94 -13.64 1.74
CA PRO A 176 -16.48 -12.48 1.01
C PRO A 176 -16.29 -11.29 1.97
N VAL A 177 -15.12 -10.68 1.92
CA VAL A 177 -14.77 -9.48 2.70
C VAL A 177 -14.17 -8.46 1.75
N LEU A 178 -14.60 -7.20 1.82
CA LEU A 178 -14.00 -6.13 1.06
C LEU A 178 -12.56 -5.88 1.51
N SER A 179 -11.66 -5.67 0.55
CA SER A 179 -10.22 -5.50 0.80
C SER A 179 -9.92 -4.41 1.83
N GLN A 180 -10.56 -3.24 1.75
CA GLN A 180 -10.38 -2.15 2.70
C GLN A 180 -10.87 -2.51 4.11
N MET A 181 -11.94 -3.32 4.23
CA MET A 181 -12.42 -3.80 5.52
C MET A 181 -11.46 -4.81 6.14
N TYR A 182 -10.94 -5.73 5.34
CA TYR A 182 -9.91 -6.67 5.79
C TYR A 182 -8.66 -5.93 6.26
N TYR A 183 -8.25 -4.90 5.52
CA TYR A 183 -7.13 -4.04 5.91
C TYR A 183 -7.34 -3.42 7.28
N CYS A 184 -8.50 -2.84 7.55
CA CYS A 184 -8.84 -2.27 8.86
C CYS A 184 -8.83 -3.31 9.98
N GLN A 185 -9.36 -4.51 9.73
CA GLN A 185 -9.34 -5.62 10.70
C GLN A 185 -7.90 -6.05 11.03
N LYS A 186 -7.07 -6.21 10.00
CA LYS A 186 -5.66 -6.57 10.15
C LYS A 186 -4.88 -5.47 10.89
N ALA A 187 -5.13 -4.20 10.55
CA ALA A 187 -4.54 -3.05 11.23
C ALA A 187 -4.87 -3.04 12.73
N TYR A 188 -6.15 -3.23 13.07
CA TYR A 188 -6.59 -3.29 14.47
C TYR A 188 -5.86 -4.36 15.28
N GLN A 189 -5.56 -5.51 14.68
CA GLN A 189 -4.83 -6.61 15.34
C GLN A 189 -3.33 -6.33 15.47
N THR A 190 -2.77 -5.54 14.56
CA THR A 190 -1.33 -5.24 14.51
C THR A 190 -0.98 -4.01 15.34
N LEU A 191 -1.92 -3.08 15.54
CA LEU A 191 -1.70 -1.87 16.34
C LEU A 191 -1.51 -2.19 17.82
N LYS A 192 -0.63 -1.43 18.45
CA LYS A 192 -0.57 -1.33 19.90
C LYS A 192 -1.84 -0.71 20.48
N HIS A 193 -2.05 -0.86 21.78
CA HIS A 193 -3.08 -0.08 22.48
C HIS A 193 -2.82 1.42 22.27
N ALA A 194 -3.87 2.18 21.90
CA ALA A 194 -3.82 3.59 21.53
C ALA A 194 -2.97 3.90 20.27
N GLY A 195 -2.61 2.90 19.46
CA GLY A 195 -1.99 3.13 18.15
C GLY A 195 -2.98 3.74 17.15
N LEU A 196 -2.47 4.38 16.11
CA LEU A 196 -3.26 5.09 15.12
C LEU A 196 -3.21 4.40 13.74
N LEU A 197 -4.36 4.38 13.06
CA LEU A 197 -4.50 3.99 11.66
C LEU A 197 -4.81 5.21 10.80
N ALA A 198 -3.97 5.51 9.82
CA ALA A 198 -4.20 6.48 8.76
C ALA A 198 -4.35 5.77 7.42
N ILE A 199 -5.57 5.70 6.91
CA ILE A 199 -5.91 4.91 5.71
C ILE A 199 -6.63 5.78 4.68
N ILE A 200 -6.29 5.55 3.41
CA ILE A 200 -7.05 6.09 2.28
C ILE A 200 -8.14 5.08 1.94
N VAL A 201 -9.37 5.57 1.84
CA VAL A 201 -10.55 4.76 1.53
C VAL A 201 -11.41 5.45 0.48
N PRO A 202 -12.23 4.72 -0.30
CA PRO A 202 -13.20 5.34 -1.18
C PRO A 202 -14.28 6.07 -0.36
N ASP A 203 -14.91 7.09 -0.94
CA ASP A 203 -16.01 7.85 -0.30
C ASP A 203 -17.20 6.97 0.08
N SER A 204 -17.47 5.92 -0.69
CA SER A 204 -18.49 4.91 -0.38
C SER A 204 -18.27 4.22 0.98
N PHE A 205 -17.04 4.23 1.51
CA PHE A 205 -16.71 3.68 2.83
C PHE A 205 -17.44 4.41 3.98
N LEU A 206 -17.75 5.68 3.79
CA LEU A 206 -18.44 6.54 4.77
C LEU A 206 -19.97 6.56 4.58
N SER A 207 -20.48 5.99 3.49
CA SER A 207 -21.90 6.02 3.17
C SER A 207 -22.61 4.73 3.53
N ASP A 208 -23.87 4.84 4.01
CA ASP A 208 -24.75 3.72 4.30
C ASP A 208 -25.32 3.13 3.01
N THR A 209 -24.52 2.31 2.31
CA THR A 209 -24.95 1.71 1.04
C THR A 209 -25.59 0.34 1.18
N PHE A 210 -25.52 -0.31 2.36
CA PHE A 210 -26.02 -1.68 2.56
C PHE A 210 -26.72 -1.87 3.90
N SER A 211 -27.61 -2.85 3.97
CA SER A 211 -28.49 -3.21 5.10
C SER A 211 -27.78 -3.52 6.43
N ASN A 212 -26.46 -3.56 6.46
CA ASN A 212 -25.68 -3.90 7.66
C ASN A 212 -25.00 -2.68 8.32
N GLY A 213 -25.35 -1.47 7.92
CA GLY A 213 -24.68 -0.23 8.32
C GLY A 213 -23.44 0.06 7.47
N SER A 214 -22.92 1.27 7.57
CA SER A 214 -21.70 1.67 6.85
C SER A 214 -20.48 0.90 7.31
N ASP A 215 -19.47 0.81 6.45
CA ASP A 215 -18.19 0.19 6.79
C ASP A 215 -17.56 0.85 8.03
N ILE A 216 -17.71 2.18 8.17
CA ILE A 216 -17.21 2.91 9.34
C ILE A 216 -17.95 2.53 10.63
N GLU A 217 -19.25 2.23 10.57
CA GLU A 217 -19.99 1.75 11.75
C GLU A 217 -19.54 0.34 12.16
N GLN A 218 -19.22 -0.52 11.20
CA GLN A 218 -18.66 -1.84 11.48
C GLN A 218 -17.29 -1.73 12.19
N ILE A 219 -16.41 -0.84 11.71
CA ILE A 219 -15.13 -0.56 12.35
C ILE A 219 -15.33 0.02 13.75
N ASN A 220 -16.24 0.97 13.93
CA ASN A 220 -16.53 1.53 15.25
C ASN A 220 -17.04 0.47 16.23
N ARG A 221 -17.82 -0.51 15.77
CA ARG A 221 -18.23 -1.65 16.61
C ARG A 221 -17.03 -2.53 16.98
N MET A 222 -16.16 -2.80 16.03
CA MET A 222 -14.93 -3.57 16.25
C MET A 222 -14.01 -2.89 17.28
N CYS A 223 -13.76 -1.59 17.13
CA CYS A 223 -12.89 -0.83 18.04
C CYS A 223 -13.44 -0.69 19.47
N LYS A 224 -14.76 -0.84 19.66
CA LYS A 224 -15.39 -0.81 20.99
C LYS A 224 -15.33 -2.16 21.72
N GLN A 225 -14.98 -3.25 21.05
CA GLN A 225 -14.84 -4.55 21.67
C GLN A 225 -13.42 -4.65 22.28
N PRO A 226 -13.29 -5.05 23.56
CA PRO A 226 -11.96 -5.29 24.14
C PRO A 226 -11.27 -6.41 23.36
N LEU A 227 -9.99 -6.21 23.04
CA LEU A 227 -9.15 -7.26 22.48
C LEU A 227 -9.06 -8.41 23.48
N SER A 228 -9.83 -9.48 23.28
CA SER A 228 -9.61 -10.72 24.02
C SER A 228 -8.29 -11.34 23.59
N ALA A 229 -7.60 -12.02 24.50
CA ALA A 229 -6.37 -12.76 24.18
C ALA A 229 -6.59 -13.75 23.00
N ASP A 230 -7.81 -14.29 22.88
CA ASP A 230 -8.22 -15.21 21.81
C ASP A 230 -8.40 -14.54 20.44
N SER A 231 -8.68 -13.24 20.39
CA SER A 231 -8.81 -12.55 19.10
C SER A 231 -7.47 -12.36 18.38
N ARG A 232 -6.35 -12.48 19.08
CA ARG A 232 -5.00 -12.53 18.48
C ARG A 232 -4.66 -13.91 17.91
N ALA A 233 -5.33 -14.95 18.35
CA ALA A 233 -5.10 -16.34 17.93
C ALA A 233 -6.03 -16.81 16.79
N ALA A 234 -6.98 -15.99 16.37
CA ALA A 234 -8.04 -16.39 15.44
C ALA A 234 -7.65 -16.38 13.96
N PHE A 235 -6.37 -16.24 13.60
CA PHE A 235 -5.88 -16.45 12.25
C PHE A 235 -5.02 -17.70 12.18
N PRO A 236 -5.40 -18.69 11.34
CA PRO A 236 -4.59 -19.88 11.15
C PRO A 236 -3.31 -19.49 10.38
N GLY A 237 -2.16 -19.61 11.02
CA GLY A 237 -0.86 -19.33 10.41
C GLY A 237 0.31 -19.35 11.38
N GLN A 238 0.10 -19.70 12.66
CA GLN A 238 1.19 -19.92 13.61
C GLN A 238 1.03 -21.28 14.29
N SER A 239 1.49 -22.31 13.62
CA SER A 239 1.92 -23.55 14.29
C SER A 239 3.05 -24.16 13.48
N GLY A 240 4.24 -24.19 14.08
CA GLY A 240 5.40 -24.97 13.64
C GLY A 240 6.49 -24.19 12.95
#